data_cd258fbdaae63bb4244a75117648685d
#
_entry.id   cd258fbdaae63bb4244a75117648685d
#
_cell.length_a   1.000
_cell.length_b   1.000
_cell.length_c   1.000
_cell.angle_alpha   90.00
_cell.angle_beta   90.00
_cell.angle_gamma   90.00
#
_symmetry.space_group_name_H-M   'P 1'
#
loop_
_entity.id
_entity.type
_entity.pdbx_description
1 polymer ?
#
loop_
_entity_poly.entity_id
_entity_poly.type
_entity_poly.pdbx_seq_one_letter_code
_entity_poly.pdbx_strand_id
1 'polypeptide(L)'
;MKILLAYQSGLPHRNDPYISLVPTGVCYLHACLREAGYDSLLANFSGWTSSDISHELLTFRPDVIGISQWTHNRHTSLELARTCRALLPGSTIVMGGGTRNLLL
;
A
#
# COMPACT_ATOMS: atom_id res chain seq x y z
N MET A 1 -13.62 -8.81 7.11
CA MET A 1 -13.03 -7.55 6.61
C MET A 1 -11.71 -7.85 5.93
N LYS A 2 -11.53 -7.31 4.74
CA LYS A 2 -10.31 -7.47 3.96
C LYS A 2 -9.46 -6.22 4.09
N ILE A 3 -8.20 -6.39 4.42
CA ILE A 3 -7.26 -5.30 4.65
C ILE A 3 -6.06 -5.47 3.73
N LEU A 4 -5.77 -4.46 2.92
CA LEU A 4 -4.58 -4.42 2.09
C LEU A 4 -3.55 -3.48 2.71
N LEU A 5 -2.36 -3.97 2.94
CA LEU A 5 -1.22 -3.16 3.35
C LEU A 5 -0.29 -3.04 2.15
N ALA A 6 -0.13 -1.84 1.64
CA ALA A 6 0.58 -1.59 0.40
C ALA A 6 1.79 -0.71 0.61
N TYR A 7 2.83 -0.99 -0.15
CA TYR A 7 4.04 -0.19 -0.22
C TYR A 7 4.46 -0.07 -1.67
N GLN A 8 4.85 1.12 -2.08
CA GLN A 8 5.36 1.35 -3.43
C GLN A 8 6.47 2.38 -3.35
N SER A 9 7.64 2.05 -3.87
CA SER A 9 8.81 2.94 -3.86
C SER A 9 9.36 3.09 -5.25
N GLY A 10 9.82 4.31 -5.55
CA GLY A 10 10.55 4.62 -6.75
C GLY A 10 9.75 4.54 -8.04
N LEU A 11 10.46 4.79 -9.12
CA LEU A 11 9.95 4.61 -10.47
C LEU A 11 10.64 3.37 -11.06
N PRO A 12 9.94 2.57 -11.89
CA PRO A 12 10.49 1.30 -12.39
C PRO A 12 11.83 1.43 -13.10
N HIS A 13 12.08 2.58 -13.72
CA HIS A 13 13.33 2.81 -14.47
C HIS A 13 14.46 3.40 -13.63
N ARG A 14 14.24 3.64 -12.33
CA ARG A 14 15.25 4.19 -11.45
C ARG A 14 15.89 3.08 -10.63
N ASN A 15 17.19 3.27 -10.37
CA ASN A 15 17.90 2.40 -9.43
C ASN A 15 17.59 2.85 -8.01
N ASP A 16 16.50 2.34 -7.47
CA ASP A 16 16.01 2.67 -6.13
C ASP A 16 16.32 1.52 -5.17
N PRO A 17 17.17 1.73 -4.15
CA PRO A 17 17.51 0.65 -3.23
C PRO A 17 16.32 0.17 -2.38
N TYR A 18 15.24 0.95 -2.33
CA TYR A 18 14.07 0.60 -1.51
C TYR A 18 13.01 -0.21 -2.25
N ILE A 19 13.21 -0.46 -3.56
CA ILE A 19 12.21 -1.20 -4.36
C ILE A 19 11.92 -2.59 -3.78
N SER A 20 12.96 -3.29 -3.33
CA SER A 20 12.84 -4.66 -2.82
C SER A 20 12.62 -4.73 -1.32
N LEU A 21 12.60 -3.59 -0.63
CA LEU A 21 12.49 -3.54 0.82
C LEU A 21 11.08 -3.13 1.22
N VAL A 22 10.48 -3.92 2.10
CA VAL A 22 9.19 -3.59 2.70
C VAL A 22 9.46 -3.12 4.14
N PRO A 23 8.91 -1.96 4.55
CA PRO A 23 9.14 -1.47 5.91
C PRO A 23 8.73 -2.48 6.97
N THR A 24 9.58 -2.63 7.98
CA THR A 24 9.37 -3.60 9.06
C THR A 24 8.03 -3.38 9.78
N GLY A 25 7.65 -2.11 9.98
CA GLY A 25 6.39 -1.79 10.65
C GLY A 25 5.17 -2.32 9.92
N VAL A 26 5.20 -2.29 8.58
CA VAL A 26 4.10 -2.83 7.76
C VAL A 26 4.03 -4.34 7.87
N CYS A 27 5.19 -5.00 7.85
CA CYS A 27 5.27 -6.46 8.02
C CYS A 27 4.73 -6.87 9.40
N TYR A 28 5.11 -6.15 10.43
CA TYR A 28 4.64 -6.41 11.80
C TYR A 28 3.13 -6.25 11.90
N LEU A 29 2.61 -5.16 11.34
CA LEU A 29 1.16 -4.91 11.35
C LEU A 29 0.41 -6.00 10.60
N HIS A 30 0.92 -6.43 9.45
CA HIS A 30 0.32 -7.53 8.68
C HIS A 30 0.23 -8.81 9.52
N ALA A 31 1.31 -9.17 10.20
CA ALA A 31 1.33 -10.34 11.07
C ALA A 31 0.30 -10.24 12.19
N CYS A 32 0.20 -9.06 12.84
CA CYS A 32 -0.77 -8.82 13.90
C CYS A 32 -2.21 -8.95 13.40
N LEU A 33 -2.50 -8.41 12.23
CA LEU A 33 -3.84 -8.48 11.65
C LEU A 33 -4.23 -9.91 11.32
N ARG A 34 -3.33 -10.70 10.75
CA ARG A 34 -3.59 -12.09 10.45
C ARG A 34 -3.81 -12.90 11.72
N GLU A 35 -3.01 -12.66 12.74
CA GLU A 35 -3.15 -13.34 14.03
C GLU A 35 -4.51 -13.00 14.69
N ALA A 36 -4.99 -11.79 14.48
CA ALA A 36 -6.30 -11.36 14.99
C ALA A 36 -7.48 -11.88 14.16
N GLY A 37 -7.22 -12.61 13.09
CA GLY A 37 -8.26 -13.23 12.27
C GLY A 37 -8.74 -12.41 11.08
N TYR A 38 -8.09 -11.29 10.77
CA TYR A 38 -8.43 -10.51 9.60
C TYR A 38 -7.82 -11.10 8.34
N ASP A 39 -8.52 -10.90 7.21
CA ASP A 39 -8.00 -11.27 5.89
C ASP A 39 -7.10 -10.13 5.41
N SER A 40 -5.80 -10.25 5.67
CA SER A 40 -4.80 -9.23 5.39
C SER A 40 -3.87 -9.68 4.27
N LEU A 41 -3.66 -8.79 3.31
CA LEU A 41 -2.71 -8.97 2.21
C LEU A 41 -1.64 -7.88 2.29
N LEU A 42 -0.38 -8.29 2.21
CA LEU A 42 0.75 -7.38 2.16
C LEU A 42 1.27 -7.36 0.73
N ALA A 43 1.31 -6.18 0.11
CA ALA A 43 1.74 -6.05 -1.28
C ALA A 43 2.80 -4.96 -1.43
N ASN A 44 3.92 -5.34 -2.03
CA ASN A 44 4.94 -4.39 -2.47
C ASN A 44 4.70 -4.12 -3.96
N PHE A 45 4.10 -2.99 -4.27
CA PHE A 45 3.78 -2.61 -5.65
C PHE A 45 4.94 -1.94 -6.38
N SER A 46 6.12 -1.88 -5.76
CA SER A 46 7.30 -1.30 -6.40
C SER A 46 7.61 -2.04 -7.69
N GLY A 47 7.76 -1.30 -8.78
CA GLY A 47 8.03 -1.88 -10.10
C GLY A 47 6.82 -2.46 -10.83
N TRP A 48 5.65 -2.48 -10.22
CA TRP A 48 4.44 -2.94 -10.89
C TRP A 48 3.93 -1.89 -11.87
N THR A 49 3.28 -2.34 -12.95
CA THR A 49 2.57 -1.44 -13.85
C THR A 49 1.27 -0.97 -13.22
N SER A 50 0.75 0.17 -13.68
CA SER A 50 -0.55 0.66 -13.22
C SER A 50 -1.65 -0.36 -13.48
N SER A 51 -1.59 -1.06 -14.59
CA SER A 51 -2.56 -2.10 -14.96
C SER A 51 -2.53 -3.26 -13.96
N ASP A 52 -1.35 -3.71 -13.57
CA ASP A 52 -1.20 -4.82 -12.61
C ASP A 52 -1.71 -4.41 -11.23
N ILE A 53 -1.41 -3.20 -10.79
CA ILE A 53 -1.89 -2.68 -9.51
C ILE A 53 -3.42 -2.61 -9.52
N SER A 54 -4.01 -2.07 -10.57
CA SER A 54 -5.47 -1.97 -10.69
C SER A 54 -6.13 -3.34 -10.67
N HIS A 55 -5.55 -4.31 -11.36
CA HIS A 55 -6.07 -5.68 -11.37
C HIS A 55 -6.07 -6.28 -9.96
N GLU A 56 -4.97 -6.11 -9.22
CA GLU A 56 -4.87 -6.63 -7.86
C GLU A 56 -5.89 -5.99 -6.93
N LEU A 57 -6.04 -4.67 -7.01
CA LEU A 57 -7.01 -3.93 -6.19
C LEU A 57 -8.43 -4.39 -6.45
N LEU A 58 -8.80 -4.57 -7.71
CA LEU A 58 -10.15 -4.98 -8.09
C LEU A 58 -10.41 -6.46 -7.79
N THR A 59 -9.38 -7.28 -7.81
CA THR A 59 -9.49 -8.71 -7.48
C THR A 59 -9.64 -8.92 -5.98
N PHE A 60 -8.80 -8.30 -5.18
CA PHE A 60 -8.84 -8.45 -3.73
C PHE A 60 -10.01 -7.69 -3.10
N ARG A 61 -10.33 -6.52 -3.61
CA ARG A 61 -11.39 -5.63 -3.12
C ARG A 61 -11.31 -5.39 -1.62
N PRO A 62 -10.23 -4.76 -1.14
CA PRO A 62 -10.08 -4.51 0.30
C PRO A 62 -11.09 -3.51 0.81
N ASP A 63 -11.51 -3.69 2.05
CA ASP A 63 -12.34 -2.72 2.77
C ASP A 63 -11.50 -1.58 3.34
N VAL A 64 -10.27 -1.89 3.73
CA VAL A 64 -9.31 -0.93 4.26
C VAL A 64 -8.00 -1.08 3.51
N ILE A 65 -7.42 0.05 3.10
CA ILE A 65 -6.13 0.09 2.41
C ILE A 65 -5.18 0.94 3.24
N GLY A 66 -4.14 0.31 3.77
CA GLY A 66 -3.07 1.00 4.48
C GLY A 66 -1.87 1.17 3.55
N ILE A 67 -1.44 2.40 3.35
CA ILE A 67 -0.31 2.70 2.48
C ILE A 67 0.85 3.21 3.33
N SER A 68 1.99 2.53 3.24
CA SER A 68 3.19 2.93 3.95
C SER A 68 3.85 4.09 3.21
N GLN A 69 3.92 5.24 3.86
CA GLN A 69 4.47 6.47 3.29
C GLN A 69 5.70 6.90 4.05
N TRP A 70 6.77 7.17 3.28
CA TRP A 70 8.01 7.76 3.76
C TRP A 70 8.31 8.99 2.91
N THR A 71 9.28 9.79 3.34
CA THR A 71 9.67 10.98 2.58
C THR A 71 10.09 10.62 1.16
N HIS A 72 10.85 9.54 0.99
CA HIS A 72 11.37 9.13 -0.33
C HIS A 72 10.30 8.65 -1.30
N ASN A 73 9.15 8.17 -0.82
CA ASN A 73 8.09 7.66 -1.69
C ASN A 73 6.78 8.43 -1.56
N ARG A 74 6.83 9.65 -1.03
CA ARG A 74 5.61 10.42 -0.76
C ARG A 74 4.77 10.63 -2.02
N HIS A 75 5.39 11.04 -3.12
CA HIS A 75 4.67 11.31 -4.36
C HIS A 75 4.02 10.03 -4.91
N THR A 76 4.79 8.95 -4.96
CA THR A 76 4.30 7.65 -5.43
C THR A 76 3.16 7.14 -4.56
N SER A 77 3.27 7.29 -3.24
CA SER A 77 2.23 6.88 -2.30
C SER A 77 0.93 7.67 -2.49
N LEU A 78 1.03 8.97 -2.74
CA LEU A 78 -0.15 9.80 -3.00
C LEU A 78 -0.83 9.40 -4.32
N GLU A 79 -0.06 9.09 -5.36
CA GLU A 79 -0.63 8.61 -6.62
C GLU A 79 -1.32 7.26 -6.44
N LEU A 80 -0.73 6.37 -5.64
CA LEU A 80 -1.35 5.09 -5.31
C LEU A 80 -2.67 5.31 -4.56
N ALA A 81 -2.70 6.23 -3.60
CA ALA A 81 -3.92 6.55 -2.86
C ALA A 81 -5.02 7.07 -3.80
N ARG A 82 -4.67 7.91 -4.76
CA ARG A 82 -5.63 8.40 -5.76
C ARG A 82 -6.20 7.28 -6.62
N THR A 83 -5.35 6.37 -7.04
CA THR A 83 -5.77 5.18 -7.79
C THR A 83 -6.74 4.33 -6.97
N CYS A 84 -6.41 4.08 -5.72
CA CYS A 84 -7.27 3.31 -4.81
C CYS A 84 -8.63 4.01 -4.63
N ARG A 85 -8.64 5.32 -4.45
CA ARG A 85 -9.88 6.08 -4.28
C ARG A 85 -10.75 6.02 -5.53
N ALA A 86 -10.13 6.09 -6.71
CA ALA A 86 -10.87 6.04 -7.98
C ALA A 86 -11.49 4.67 -8.23
N LEU A 87 -10.75 3.59 -7.93
CA LEU A 87 -11.20 2.22 -8.20
C LEU A 87 -12.11 1.66 -7.10
N LEU A 88 -11.88 2.06 -5.87
CA LEU A 88 -12.57 1.52 -4.69
C LEU A 88 -13.10 2.65 -3.82
N PRO A 89 -14.11 3.38 -4.29
CA PRO A 89 -14.58 4.58 -3.58
C PRO A 89 -15.16 4.30 -2.19
N GLY A 90 -15.60 3.07 -1.96
CA GLY A 90 -16.14 2.67 -0.65
C GLY A 90 -15.10 2.23 0.37
N SER A 91 -13.83 2.09 -0.05
CA SER A 91 -12.79 1.64 0.85
C SER A 91 -12.23 2.79 1.70
N THR A 92 -11.81 2.46 2.92
CA THR A 92 -11.10 3.40 3.78
C THR A 92 -9.62 3.37 3.46
N ILE A 93 -9.02 4.54 3.22
CA ILE A 93 -7.60 4.64 2.89
C ILE A 93 -6.88 5.34 4.02
N VAL A 94 -5.84 4.69 4.54
CA VAL A 94 -4.99 5.22 5.61
C VAL A 94 -3.57 5.29 5.09
N MET A 95 -2.93 6.43 5.28
CA MET A 95 -1.51 6.59 4.96
C MET A 95 -0.74 6.80 6.25
N GLY A 96 0.34 6.05 6.41
CA GLY A 96 1.17 6.18 7.59
C GLY A 96 2.59 5.72 7.34
N GLY A 97 3.47 5.96 8.31
CA GLY A 97 4.86 5.55 8.21
C GLY A 97 5.81 6.56 8.83
N GLY A 98 7.00 6.69 8.24
CA GLY A 98 8.10 7.45 8.80
C GLY A 98 7.90 8.95 8.87
N THR A 99 6.97 9.54 8.11
CA THR A 99 6.78 10.98 8.10
C THR A 99 5.66 11.39 9.05
N ARG A 100 4.44 11.08 8.71
CA ARG A 100 3.25 11.38 9.50
C ARG A 100 2.13 10.45 9.12
N ASN A 101 1.27 10.15 10.08
CA ASN A 101 0.05 9.42 9.79
C ASN A 101 -1.01 10.38 9.24
N LEU A 102 -1.58 10.02 8.11
CA LEU A 102 -2.64 10.79 7.48
C LEU A 102 -3.82 9.88 7.21
N LEU A 103 -5.00 10.34 7.58
CA LEU A 103 -6.26 9.67 7.27
C LEU A 103 -6.92 10.41 6.13
N LEU A 104 -7.20 9.70 5.05
CA LEU A 104 -7.80 10.29 3.84
C LEU A 104 -9.24 9.85 3.65
#